data_441c90a81d50eb8897954b5f133ccb67
#
_entry.id   441c90a81d50eb8897954b5f133ccb67
#
_cell.length_a   1.000
_cell.length_b   1.000
_cell.length_c   1.000
_cell.angle_alpha   90.00
_cell.angle_beta   90.00
_cell.angle_gamma   90.00
#
_symmetry.space_group_name_H-M   'P 1'
#
loop_
_entity.id
_entity.type
_entity.pdbx_description
1 polymer ?
#
loop_
_entity_poly.entity_id
_entity_poly.type
_entity_poly.pdbx_seq_one_letter_code
_entity_poly.pdbx_strand_id
1 'polypeptide(L)'
;MTELPDPAPVLNSWVLLKPGAASNAFEGTVHRLVQSLKLGLVAPGEKLPPERELASMLGVSRDTVREAISALVEAGYLEAKRGRYGGTFAKNPLPTSSALSETSSRVASIIDTLALRAVVEVGIVRRLARQELSRESRERLWRAHEECQAADLADYRKYDTRLHLLMGELVDAPSLVPVLADIRMRVNELLDQIPLLQPNIEHSCEQHQRIVQAILRGRPDVASVEMEEHLAGTEALLRGFLD
;
A
#
# COMPACT_ATOMS: atom_id res chain seq x y z
N MET A 1 -22.88 14.37 27.36
CA MET A 1 -22.36 14.36 25.99
C MET A 1 -21.56 13.07 25.87
N THR A 2 -22.14 12.07 25.24
CA THR A 2 -21.45 10.80 24.98
C THR A 2 -20.53 11.05 23.79
N GLU A 3 -19.22 11.04 24.00
CA GLU A 3 -18.26 11.06 22.92
C GLU A 3 -18.59 9.89 21.98
N LEU A 4 -18.84 10.20 20.71
CA LEU A 4 -18.93 9.17 19.69
C LEU A 4 -17.57 8.45 19.64
N PRO A 5 -17.53 7.13 19.58
CA PRO A 5 -16.27 6.40 19.44
C PRO A 5 -15.55 6.89 18.18
N ASP A 6 -14.24 7.05 18.34
CA ASP A 6 -13.35 7.45 17.24
C ASP A 6 -13.57 6.52 16.05
N PRO A 7 -13.82 7.05 14.84
CA PRO A 7 -14.11 6.21 13.68
C PRO A 7 -12.94 5.25 13.43
N ALA A 8 -13.26 3.98 13.19
CA ALA A 8 -12.26 2.96 12.89
C ALA A 8 -11.32 3.44 11.75
N PRO A 9 -10.02 3.15 11.81
CA PRO A 9 -9.06 3.57 10.80
C PRO A 9 -9.47 3.04 9.42
N VAL A 10 -9.28 3.87 8.39
CA VAL A 10 -9.65 3.56 6.99
C VAL A 10 -8.97 2.28 6.51
N LEU A 11 -7.67 2.17 6.74
CA LEU A 11 -6.86 0.98 6.52
C LEU A 11 -6.05 0.70 7.78
N ASN A 12 -6.02 -0.56 8.20
CA ASN A 12 -5.13 -0.96 9.27
C ASN A 12 -3.67 -0.78 8.81
N SER A 13 -2.91 0.09 9.48
CA SER A 13 -1.49 0.32 9.19
C SER A 13 -0.66 -0.98 9.20
N TRP A 14 -1.16 -2.00 9.89
CA TRP A 14 -0.50 -3.29 10.04
C TRP A 14 -1.11 -4.39 9.15
N VAL A 15 -1.87 -4.02 8.11
CA VAL A 15 -2.57 -4.97 7.21
C VAL A 15 -1.62 -5.98 6.56
N LEU A 16 -0.37 -5.59 6.29
CA LEU A 16 0.66 -6.45 5.71
C LEU A 16 1.32 -7.39 6.73
N LEU A 17 1.16 -7.15 8.03
CA LEU A 17 1.77 -7.95 9.07
C LEU A 17 0.90 -9.17 9.46
N LYS A 18 0.13 -9.72 8.51
CA LYS A 18 -0.64 -10.96 8.72
C LYS A 18 0.24 -12.19 8.46
N PRO A 19 -0.01 -13.35 9.13
CA PRO A 19 0.72 -14.58 8.87
C PRO A 19 0.65 -14.98 7.38
N GLY A 20 1.76 -15.39 6.81
CA GLY A 20 1.85 -15.92 5.45
C GLY A 20 2.73 -17.15 5.41
N ALA A 21 2.55 -18.01 4.41
CA ALA A 21 3.42 -19.14 4.18
C ALA A 21 4.81 -18.64 3.76
N ALA A 22 5.73 -18.52 4.71
CA ALA A 22 7.10 -18.17 4.44
C ALA A 22 7.98 -19.42 4.57
N SER A 23 8.64 -19.78 3.50
CA SER A 23 9.72 -20.77 3.54
C SER A 23 10.93 -20.27 4.33
N ASN A 24 11.01 -18.96 4.59
CA ASN A 24 12.08 -18.31 5.33
C ASN A 24 11.47 -17.19 6.20
N ALA A 25 11.36 -17.45 7.52
CA ALA A 25 10.64 -16.58 8.44
C ALA A 25 11.32 -15.21 8.64
N PHE A 26 12.64 -15.15 8.57
CA PHE A 26 13.44 -13.93 8.72
C PHE A 26 13.23 -12.99 7.51
N GLU A 27 13.50 -13.48 6.30
CA GLU A 27 13.39 -12.70 5.07
C GLU A 27 11.94 -12.23 4.84
N GLY A 28 10.96 -13.10 5.10
CA GLY A 28 9.56 -12.74 5.03
C GLY A 28 9.17 -11.63 6.01
N THR A 29 9.77 -11.63 7.22
CA THR A 29 9.57 -10.58 8.22
C THR A 29 10.19 -9.26 7.79
N VAL A 30 11.46 -9.28 7.34
CA VAL A 30 12.18 -8.11 6.81
C VAL A 30 11.40 -7.49 5.65
N HIS A 31 11.01 -8.32 4.66
CA HIS A 31 10.26 -7.88 3.48
C HIS A 31 8.97 -7.13 3.86
N ARG A 32 8.14 -7.69 4.73
CA ARG A 32 6.87 -7.07 5.16
C ARG A 32 7.05 -5.78 5.93
N LEU A 33 8.06 -5.71 6.79
CA LEU A 33 8.37 -4.48 7.51
C LEU A 33 8.84 -3.39 6.55
N VAL A 34 9.76 -3.68 5.63
CA VAL A 34 10.23 -2.73 4.61
C VAL A 34 9.08 -2.27 3.71
N GLN A 35 8.24 -3.19 3.27
CA GLN A 35 7.07 -2.90 2.44
C GLN A 35 6.10 -1.94 3.16
N SER A 36 5.80 -2.20 4.45
CA SER A 36 4.94 -1.32 5.25
C SER A 36 5.52 0.09 5.40
N LEU A 37 6.84 0.22 5.53
CA LEU A 37 7.53 1.50 5.59
C LEU A 37 7.51 2.24 4.25
N LYS A 38 7.88 1.57 3.15
CA LYS A 38 7.95 2.15 1.80
C LYS A 38 6.57 2.57 1.27
N LEU A 39 5.52 1.82 1.58
CA LEU A 39 4.13 2.16 1.21
C LEU A 39 3.50 3.23 2.12
N GLY A 40 4.22 3.73 3.11
CA GLY A 40 3.73 4.75 4.03
C GLY A 40 2.58 4.27 4.94
N LEU A 41 2.42 2.95 5.10
CA LEU A 41 1.46 2.37 6.06
C LEU A 41 1.91 2.64 7.50
N VAL A 42 3.23 2.67 7.70
CA VAL A 42 3.88 3.14 8.92
C VAL A 42 4.52 4.48 8.59
N ALA A 43 4.09 5.54 9.26
CA ALA A 43 4.57 6.88 8.99
C ALA A 43 6.03 7.07 9.45
N PRO A 44 6.83 7.93 8.78
CA PRO A 44 8.14 8.31 9.26
C PRO A 44 8.07 8.85 10.71
N GLY A 45 8.90 8.30 11.58
CA GLY A 45 8.89 8.62 13.02
C GLY A 45 7.83 7.89 13.84
N GLU A 46 6.94 7.12 13.22
CA GLU A 46 5.93 6.32 13.92
C GLU A 46 6.56 5.17 14.68
N LYS A 47 6.00 4.88 15.84
CA LYS A 47 6.44 3.77 16.71
C LYS A 47 5.84 2.45 16.23
N LEU A 48 6.69 1.46 16.02
CA LEU A 48 6.26 0.11 15.70
C LEU A 48 5.62 -0.57 16.92
N PRO A 49 4.72 -1.54 16.72
CA PRO A 49 4.25 -2.42 17.78
C PRO A 49 5.41 -3.11 18.50
N PRO A 50 5.24 -3.47 19.79
CA PRO A 50 6.23 -4.25 20.53
C PRO A 50 6.56 -5.59 19.84
N GLU A 51 7.81 -6.06 19.95
CA GLU A 51 8.27 -7.32 19.32
C GLU A 51 7.30 -8.50 19.55
N ARG A 52 6.70 -8.58 20.74
CA ARG A 52 5.73 -9.64 21.08
C ARG A 52 4.47 -9.56 20.20
N GLU A 53 4.01 -8.36 19.96
CA GLU A 53 2.82 -8.11 19.16
C GLU A 53 3.13 -8.35 17.66
N LEU A 54 4.26 -7.82 17.18
CA LEU A 54 4.75 -8.08 15.83
C LEU A 54 4.92 -9.59 15.57
N ALA A 55 5.48 -10.33 16.50
CA ALA A 55 5.62 -11.79 16.40
C ALA A 55 4.26 -12.50 16.24
N SER A 56 3.27 -12.06 17.04
CA SER A 56 1.90 -12.59 16.93
C SER A 56 1.25 -12.24 15.60
N MET A 57 1.39 -11.00 15.14
CA MET A 57 0.81 -10.51 13.87
C MET A 57 1.42 -11.23 12.66
N LEU A 58 2.74 -11.42 12.66
CA LEU A 58 3.48 -12.05 11.57
C LEU A 58 3.44 -13.58 11.61
N GLY A 59 3.05 -14.18 12.74
CA GLY A 59 3.06 -15.64 12.92
C GLY A 59 4.46 -16.23 12.98
N VAL A 60 5.43 -15.49 13.55
CA VAL A 60 6.84 -15.90 13.67
C VAL A 60 7.33 -15.85 15.12
N SER A 61 8.55 -16.32 15.38
CA SER A 61 9.14 -16.24 16.72
C SER A 61 9.53 -14.79 17.07
N ARG A 62 9.60 -14.50 18.39
CA ARG A 62 10.09 -13.19 18.88
C ARG A 62 11.53 -12.93 18.50
N ASP A 63 12.34 -13.99 18.45
CA ASP A 63 13.75 -13.88 18.07
C ASP A 63 13.89 -13.52 16.59
N THR A 64 13.07 -14.11 15.71
CA THR A 64 12.99 -13.73 14.29
C THR A 64 12.64 -12.25 14.11
N VAL A 65 11.67 -11.75 14.87
CA VAL A 65 11.29 -10.31 14.82
C VAL A 65 12.44 -9.44 15.31
N ARG A 66 13.08 -9.81 16.41
CA ARG A 66 14.20 -9.04 16.97
C ARG A 66 15.37 -8.96 16.01
N GLU A 67 15.71 -10.08 15.37
CA GLU A 67 16.75 -10.17 14.36
C GLU A 67 16.42 -9.29 13.14
N ALA A 68 15.18 -9.35 12.63
CA ALA A 68 14.72 -8.51 11.55
C ALA A 68 14.77 -7.01 11.90
N ILE A 69 14.31 -6.64 13.11
CA ILE A 69 14.39 -5.24 13.58
C ILE A 69 15.86 -4.80 13.68
N SER A 70 16.75 -5.63 14.19
CA SER A 70 18.18 -5.31 14.30
C SER A 70 18.79 -5.06 12.93
N ALA A 71 18.52 -5.93 11.96
CA ALA A 71 18.98 -5.76 10.58
C ALA A 71 18.43 -4.46 9.94
N LEU A 72 17.15 -4.13 10.19
CA LEU A 72 16.55 -2.90 9.66
C LEU A 72 17.05 -1.64 10.36
N VAL A 73 17.45 -1.71 11.63
CA VAL A 73 18.12 -0.60 12.32
C VAL A 73 19.51 -0.38 11.72
N GLU A 74 20.27 -1.44 11.47
CA GLU A 74 21.58 -1.37 10.83
C GLU A 74 21.49 -0.83 9.40
N ALA A 75 20.47 -1.26 8.64
CA ALA A 75 20.18 -0.78 7.29
C ALA A 75 19.58 0.65 7.24
N GLY A 76 19.31 1.28 8.40
CA GLY A 76 18.82 2.66 8.49
C GLY A 76 17.33 2.85 8.22
N TYR A 77 16.54 1.80 8.14
CA TYR A 77 15.08 1.88 8.01
C TYR A 77 14.36 2.13 9.34
N LEU A 78 14.94 1.66 10.43
CA LEU A 78 14.40 1.79 11.78
C LEU A 78 15.40 2.47 12.72
N GLU A 79 14.90 2.97 13.83
CA GLU A 79 15.72 3.44 14.96
C GLU A 79 15.18 2.87 16.28
N ALA A 80 16.10 2.45 17.18
CA ALA A 80 15.75 1.96 18.50
C ALA A 80 16.04 3.05 19.55
N LYS A 81 15.02 3.44 20.33
CA LYS A 81 15.15 4.42 21.43
C LYS A 81 14.99 3.71 22.78
N ARG A 82 15.87 4.01 23.75
CA ARG A 82 15.82 3.46 25.12
C ARG A 82 15.01 4.35 26.05
N GLY A 83 14.55 3.80 27.15
CA GLY A 83 13.89 4.53 28.24
C GLY A 83 12.37 4.30 28.30
N ARG A 84 11.69 5.04 29.21
CA ARG A 84 10.26 4.89 29.51
C ARG A 84 9.36 5.04 28.27
N TYR A 85 9.75 5.90 27.34
CA TYR A 85 9.06 6.15 26.07
C TYR A 85 9.80 5.52 24.88
N GLY A 86 10.70 4.57 25.16
CA GLY A 86 11.48 3.88 24.14
C GLY A 86 10.67 2.93 23.29
N GLY A 87 11.34 2.31 22.32
CA GLY A 87 10.78 1.38 21.35
C GLY A 87 11.49 1.47 20.03
N THR A 88 10.94 0.78 19.05
CA THR A 88 11.40 0.84 17.66
C THR A 88 10.54 1.82 16.87
N PHE A 89 11.18 2.68 16.10
CA PHE A 89 10.52 3.75 15.34
C PHE A 89 10.95 3.68 13.86
N ALA A 90 10.07 4.03 12.96
CA ALA A 90 10.41 4.24 11.57
C ALA A 90 11.39 5.42 11.42
N LYS A 91 12.44 5.24 10.62
CA LYS A 91 13.41 6.32 10.35
C LYS A 91 12.79 7.42 9.49
N ASN A 92 13.26 8.64 9.65
CA ASN A 92 12.88 9.78 8.81
C ASN A 92 14.12 10.58 8.43
N PRO A 93 14.46 10.73 7.13
CA PRO A 93 13.84 10.04 5.99
C PRO A 93 14.20 8.55 5.91
N LEU A 94 13.42 7.78 5.14
CA LEU A 94 13.77 6.40 4.80
C LEU A 94 14.94 6.38 3.81
N PRO A 95 15.78 5.32 3.80
CA PRO A 95 16.81 5.15 2.79
C PRO A 95 16.20 5.10 1.39
N THR A 96 16.76 5.89 0.46
CA THR A 96 16.41 5.81 -0.95
C THR A 96 17.16 4.65 -1.60
N SER A 97 16.45 3.80 -2.35
CA SER A 97 17.09 2.71 -3.09
C SER A 97 17.82 3.28 -4.30
N SER A 98 19.14 3.20 -4.33
CA SER A 98 19.98 3.60 -5.46
C SER A 98 20.39 2.37 -6.30
N ALA A 99 19.47 1.54 -6.74
CA ALA A 99 19.78 0.43 -7.62
C ALA A 99 19.39 0.79 -9.06
N LEU A 100 20.35 1.37 -9.78
CA LEU A 100 20.31 1.51 -11.25
C LEU A 100 20.56 0.13 -11.87
N SER A 101 19.50 -0.55 -12.28
CA SER A 101 19.54 -1.77 -13.09
C SER A 101 19.65 -1.40 -14.59
N GLU A 102 20.31 -2.27 -15.38
CA GLU A 102 20.52 -2.07 -16.81
C GLU A 102 19.21 -1.86 -17.59
N THR A 103 19.22 -0.98 -18.60
CA THR A 103 18.03 -0.42 -19.29
C THR A 103 17.07 -1.48 -19.88
N SER A 104 17.55 -2.56 -20.47
CA SER A 104 16.68 -3.60 -21.07
C SER A 104 15.94 -4.45 -20.02
N SER A 105 16.57 -4.76 -18.91
CA SER A 105 15.94 -5.47 -17.78
C SER A 105 14.87 -4.60 -17.12
N ARG A 106 15.07 -3.29 -17.13
CA ARG A 106 14.16 -2.30 -16.56
C ARG A 106 12.87 -2.20 -17.35
N VAL A 107 12.91 -2.08 -18.68
CA VAL A 107 11.71 -2.02 -19.55
C VAL A 107 10.87 -3.29 -19.40
N ALA A 108 11.50 -4.46 -19.43
CA ALA A 108 10.80 -5.73 -19.20
C ALA A 108 10.12 -5.79 -17.82
N SER A 109 10.79 -5.28 -16.79
CA SER A 109 10.23 -5.22 -15.42
C SER A 109 9.06 -4.23 -15.31
N ILE A 110 9.09 -3.11 -16.04
CA ILE A 110 7.97 -2.15 -16.11
C ILE A 110 6.75 -2.82 -16.74
N ILE A 111 6.91 -3.43 -17.91
CA ILE A 111 5.82 -4.11 -18.65
C ILE A 111 5.20 -5.21 -17.77
N ASP A 112 6.01 -6.05 -17.14
CA ASP A 112 5.55 -7.12 -16.25
C ASP A 112 4.75 -6.56 -15.06
N THR A 113 5.28 -5.53 -14.41
CA THR A 113 4.63 -4.89 -13.26
C THR A 113 3.27 -4.30 -13.64
N LEU A 114 3.18 -3.61 -14.77
CA LEU A 114 1.94 -3.00 -15.26
C LEU A 114 0.91 -4.06 -15.68
N ALA A 115 1.34 -5.13 -16.34
CA ALA A 115 0.47 -6.26 -16.70
C ALA A 115 -0.09 -6.97 -15.46
N LEU A 116 0.77 -7.27 -14.48
CA LEU A 116 0.34 -7.87 -13.21
C LEU A 116 -0.63 -6.95 -12.46
N ARG A 117 -0.34 -5.65 -12.42
CA ARG A 117 -1.21 -4.63 -11.83
C ARG A 117 -2.60 -4.66 -12.46
N ALA A 118 -2.68 -4.64 -13.80
CA ALA A 118 -3.95 -4.64 -14.52
C ALA A 118 -4.79 -5.87 -14.18
N VAL A 119 -4.21 -7.06 -14.20
CA VAL A 119 -4.92 -8.31 -13.87
C VAL A 119 -5.45 -8.29 -12.43
N VAL A 120 -4.63 -7.87 -11.48
CA VAL A 120 -4.97 -7.92 -10.05
C VAL A 120 -5.95 -6.83 -9.66
N GLU A 121 -5.69 -5.56 -9.99
CA GLU A 121 -6.51 -4.45 -9.53
C GLU A 121 -7.89 -4.40 -10.22
N VAL A 122 -7.98 -4.70 -11.52
CA VAL A 122 -9.27 -4.84 -12.21
C VAL A 122 -10.09 -6.01 -11.64
N GLY A 123 -9.43 -7.14 -11.35
CA GLY A 123 -10.05 -8.28 -10.69
C GLY A 123 -10.59 -7.94 -9.30
N ILE A 124 -9.85 -7.16 -8.52
CA ILE A 124 -10.24 -6.70 -7.18
C ILE A 124 -11.53 -5.85 -7.26
N VAL A 125 -11.55 -4.79 -8.05
CA VAL A 125 -12.72 -3.88 -8.10
C VAL A 125 -13.96 -4.57 -8.66
N ARG A 126 -13.78 -5.47 -9.64
CA ARG A 126 -14.86 -6.27 -10.20
C ARG A 126 -15.47 -7.21 -9.16
N ARG A 127 -14.62 -7.89 -8.39
CA ARG A 127 -15.07 -8.78 -7.32
C ARG A 127 -15.73 -7.99 -6.19
N LEU A 128 -15.14 -6.88 -5.79
CA LEU A 128 -15.65 -6.03 -4.72
C LEU A 128 -17.03 -5.44 -5.06
N ALA A 129 -17.24 -5.02 -6.31
CA ALA A 129 -18.54 -4.52 -6.78
C ALA A 129 -19.65 -5.60 -6.86
N ARG A 130 -19.29 -6.90 -6.81
CA ARG A 130 -20.24 -8.02 -6.74
C ARG A 130 -20.62 -8.43 -5.33
N GLN A 131 -19.90 -7.92 -4.32
CA GLN A 131 -20.13 -8.27 -2.93
C GLN A 131 -21.17 -7.35 -2.28
N GLU A 132 -21.94 -7.88 -1.35
CA GLU A 132 -22.69 -7.07 -0.39
C GLU A 132 -21.73 -6.51 0.66
N LEU A 133 -21.36 -5.25 0.50
CA LEU A 133 -20.51 -4.58 1.45
C LEU A 133 -21.32 -4.15 2.69
N SER A 134 -20.77 -4.43 3.87
CA SER A 134 -21.30 -3.92 5.13
C SER A 134 -21.31 -2.38 5.12
N ARG A 135 -22.15 -1.78 5.96
CA ARG A 135 -22.17 -0.33 6.14
C ARG A 135 -20.78 0.21 6.48
N GLU A 136 -20.09 -0.43 7.40
CA GLU A 136 -18.73 -0.05 7.82
C GLU A 136 -17.75 -0.10 6.63
N SER A 137 -17.76 -1.18 5.84
CA SER A 137 -16.91 -1.31 4.65
C SER A 137 -17.16 -0.21 3.63
N ARG A 138 -18.43 0.16 3.42
CA ARG A 138 -18.83 1.24 2.52
C ARG A 138 -18.33 2.60 3.01
N GLU A 139 -18.47 2.88 4.31
CA GLU A 139 -18.00 4.11 4.95
C GLU A 139 -16.47 4.20 4.92
N ARG A 140 -15.75 3.10 5.16
CA ARG A 140 -14.28 3.02 5.06
C ARG A 140 -13.82 3.32 3.63
N LEU A 141 -14.43 2.69 2.62
CA LEU A 141 -14.07 2.89 1.22
C LEU A 141 -14.29 4.33 0.76
N TRP A 142 -15.43 4.92 1.13
CA TRP A 142 -15.73 6.31 0.81
C TRP A 142 -14.75 7.28 1.47
N ARG A 143 -14.46 7.08 2.75
CA ARG A 143 -13.48 7.90 3.49
C ARG A 143 -12.08 7.82 2.90
N ALA A 144 -11.61 6.62 2.51
CA ALA A 144 -10.32 6.46 1.88
C ALA A 144 -10.22 7.26 0.57
N HIS A 145 -11.31 7.31 -0.20
CA HIS A 145 -11.39 8.15 -1.39
C HIS A 145 -11.31 9.64 -1.03
N GLU A 146 -12.09 10.10 -0.03
CA GLU A 146 -12.05 11.49 0.41
C GLU A 146 -10.66 11.90 0.92
N GLU A 147 -10.00 11.05 1.69
CA GLU A 147 -8.63 11.28 2.17
C GLU A 147 -7.63 11.37 1.00
N CYS A 148 -7.76 10.52 -0.02
CA CYS A 148 -6.92 10.57 -1.21
C CYS A 148 -7.16 11.85 -2.02
N GLN A 149 -8.42 12.28 -2.16
CA GLN A 149 -8.80 13.50 -2.87
C GLN A 149 -8.33 14.77 -2.15
N ALA A 150 -8.32 14.76 -0.82
CA ALA A 150 -7.92 15.89 0.01
C ALA A 150 -6.40 15.96 0.24
N ALA A 151 -5.64 14.94 -0.17
CA ALA A 151 -4.21 14.86 0.04
C ALA A 151 -3.47 15.95 -0.75
N ASP A 152 -2.45 16.55 -0.13
CA ASP A 152 -1.53 17.39 -0.85
C ASP A 152 -0.58 16.58 -1.76
N LEU A 153 0.19 17.27 -2.61
CA LEU A 153 1.12 16.64 -3.55
C LEU A 153 2.13 15.71 -2.85
N ALA A 154 2.59 16.07 -1.67
CA ALA A 154 3.62 15.32 -0.97
C ALA A 154 3.08 13.98 -0.43
N ASP A 155 1.83 13.98 0.03
CA ASP A 155 1.19 12.81 0.64
C ASP A 155 0.31 12.01 -0.33
N TYR A 156 0.03 12.52 -1.55
CA TYR A 156 -0.90 11.90 -2.49
C TYR A 156 -0.62 10.41 -2.72
N ARG A 157 0.62 10.02 -3.03
CA ARG A 157 0.99 8.61 -3.31
C ARG A 157 0.70 7.67 -2.15
N LYS A 158 0.82 8.16 -0.93
CA LYS A 158 0.51 7.41 0.28
C LYS A 158 -0.98 7.12 0.38
N TYR A 159 -1.83 8.14 0.16
CA TYR A 159 -3.28 7.97 0.22
C TYR A 159 -3.84 7.19 -0.97
N ASP A 160 -3.30 7.39 -2.17
CA ASP A 160 -3.55 6.56 -3.35
C ASP A 160 -3.26 5.07 -3.06
N THR A 161 -2.09 4.78 -2.53
CA THR A 161 -1.72 3.41 -2.13
C THR A 161 -2.68 2.84 -1.09
N ARG A 162 -3.07 3.63 -0.08
CA ARG A 162 -4.03 3.20 0.95
C ARG A 162 -5.40 2.87 0.39
N LEU A 163 -5.90 3.67 -0.56
CA LEU A 163 -7.18 3.41 -1.23
C LEU A 163 -7.14 2.08 -1.99
N HIS A 164 -6.10 1.84 -2.78
CA HIS A 164 -5.94 0.59 -3.53
C HIS A 164 -5.79 -0.63 -2.61
N LEU A 165 -4.99 -0.54 -1.55
CA LEU A 165 -4.83 -1.62 -0.57
C LEU A 165 -6.12 -1.91 0.19
N LEU A 166 -6.91 -0.88 0.52
CA LEU A 166 -8.21 -1.06 1.15
C LEU A 166 -9.18 -1.81 0.23
N MET A 167 -9.22 -1.49 -1.07
CA MET A 167 -10.02 -2.25 -2.02
C MET A 167 -9.63 -3.73 -2.01
N GLY A 168 -8.34 -4.05 -1.97
CA GLY A 168 -7.84 -5.42 -1.85
C GLY A 168 -8.21 -6.09 -0.52
N GLU A 169 -8.16 -5.36 0.59
CA GLU A 169 -8.56 -5.87 1.92
C GLU A 169 -10.05 -6.23 1.96
N LEU A 170 -10.91 -5.36 1.40
CA LEU A 170 -12.36 -5.52 1.42
C LEU A 170 -12.88 -6.67 0.54
N VAL A 171 -12.06 -7.22 -0.35
CA VAL A 171 -12.40 -8.42 -1.15
C VAL A 171 -12.53 -9.69 -0.30
N ASP A 172 -12.10 -9.66 0.96
CA ASP A 172 -12.07 -10.80 1.87
C ASP A 172 -11.26 -12.01 1.33
N ALA A 173 -10.10 -11.70 0.74
CA ALA A 173 -9.12 -12.68 0.30
C ALA A 173 -7.72 -12.28 0.85
N PRO A 174 -7.38 -12.73 2.07
CA PRO A 174 -6.18 -12.27 2.78
C PRO A 174 -4.86 -12.41 2.01
N SER A 175 -4.78 -13.39 1.12
CA SER A 175 -3.60 -13.59 0.26
C SER A 175 -3.43 -12.53 -0.84
N LEU A 176 -4.48 -11.75 -1.17
CA LEU A 176 -4.39 -10.69 -2.18
C LEU A 176 -3.63 -9.47 -1.68
N VAL A 177 -3.78 -9.12 -0.41
CA VAL A 177 -3.19 -7.88 0.13
C VAL A 177 -1.66 -7.85 -0.01
N PRO A 178 -0.91 -8.92 0.35
CA PRO A 178 0.54 -8.95 0.11
C PRO A 178 0.92 -8.82 -1.37
N VAL A 179 0.20 -9.49 -2.27
CA VAL A 179 0.44 -9.41 -3.72
C VAL A 179 0.21 -7.99 -4.23
N LEU A 180 -0.90 -7.37 -3.84
CA LEU A 180 -1.21 -6.00 -4.21
C LEU A 180 -0.19 -5.01 -3.63
N ALA A 181 0.29 -5.24 -2.42
CA ALA A 181 1.32 -4.41 -1.81
C ALA A 181 2.66 -4.51 -2.54
N ASP A 182 3.06 -5.70 -3.01
CA ASP A 182 4.24 -5.86 -3.87
C ASP A 182 4.10 -5.08 -5.18
N ILE A 183 2.94 -5.18 -5.82
CA ILE A 183 2.62 -4.42 -7.03
C ILE A 183 2.72 -2.91 -6.76
N ARG A 184 2.07 -2.42 -5.70
CA ARG A 184 2.07 -1.00 -5.33
C ARG A 184 3.46 -0.47 -5.01
N MET A 185 4.28 -1.27 -4.33
CA MET A 185 5.68 -0.90 -4.05
C MET A 185 6.48 -0.70 -5.35
N ARG A 186 6.40 -1.66 -6.29
CA ARG A 186 7.07 -1.56 -7.60
C ARG A 186 6.57 -0.37 -8.41
N VAL A 187 5.25 -0.15 -8.46
CA VAL A 187 4.65 0.99 -9.17
C VAL A 187 5.12 2.31 -8.55
N ASN A 188 5.13 2.43 -7.23
CA ASN A 188 5.62 3.64 -6.56
C ASN A 188 7.10 3.89 -6.84
N GLU A 189 7.96 2.85 -6.83
CA GLU A 189 9.37 2.96 -7.20
C GLU A 189 9.57 3.47 -8.65
N LEU A 190 8.67 3.12 -9.58
CA LEU A 190 8.68 3.66 -10.94
C LEU A 190 8.19 5.11 -10.96
N LEU A 191 7.07 5.40 -10.28
CA LEU A 191 6.50 6.75 -10.20
C LEU A 191 7.41 7.75 -9.48
N ASP A 192 8.29 7.30 -8.57
CA ASP A 192 9.27 8.15 -7.89
C ASP A 192 10.38 8.66 -8.82
N GLN A 193 10.48 8.09 -10.01
CA GLN A 193 11.46 8.49 -11.04
C GLN A 193 10.92 9.55 -12.01
N ILE A 194 9.63 9.88 -11.92
CA ILE A 194 8.98 10.86 -12.79
C ILE A 194 8.40 12.00 -11.95
N PRO A 195 8.27 13.22 -12.52
CA PRO A 195 7.70 14.34 -11.79
C PRO A 195 6.23 14.09 -11.45
N LEU A 196 5.83 14.58 -10.28
CA LEU A 196 4.44 14.59 -9.86
C LEU A 196 3.73 15.75 -10.58
N LEU A 197 2.77 15.44 -11.44
CA LEU A 197 2.03 16.43 -12.22
C LEU A 197 0.64 16.66 -11.63
N GLN A 198 0.36 17.88 -11.18
CA GLN A 198 -0.91 18.26 -10.57
C GLN A 198 -2.15 17.87 -11.43
N PRO A 199 -2.19 18.15 -12.76
CA PRO A 199 -3.34 17.77 -13.59
C PRO A 199 -3.57 16.26 -13.64
N ASN A 200 -2.49 15.46 -13.58
CA ASN A 200 -2.61 14.00 -13.55
C ASN A 200 -3.20 13.49 -12.24
N ILE A 201 -2.87 14.13 -11.12
CA ILE A 201 -3.44 13.81 -9.81
C ILE A 201 -4.92 14.14 -9.78
N GLU A 202 -5.32 15.30 -10.26
CA GLU A 202 -6.73 15.73 -10.34
C GLU A 202 -7.54 14.72 -11.16
N HIS A 203 -7.04 14.34 -12.33
CA HIS A 203 -7.66 13.33 -13.19
C HIS A 203 -7.75 11.96 -12.50
N SER A 204 -6.69 11.54 -11.83
CA SER A 204 -6.66 10.30 -11.07
C SER A 204 -7.69 10.30 -9.92
N CYS A 205 -7.84 11.42 -9.21
CA CYS A 205 -8.85 11.58 -8.17
C CYS A 205 -10.28 11.44 -8.72
N GLU A 206 -10.58 12.04 -9.89
CA GLU A 206 -11.85 11.88 -10.57
C GLU A 206 -12.12 10.42 -10.96
N GLN A 207 -11.11 9.73 -11.45
CA GLN A 207 -11.20 8.29 -11.78
C GLN A 207 -11.45 7.46 -10.52
N HIS A 208 -10.74 7.71 -9.43
CA HIS A 208 -11.00 7.06 -8.14
C HIS A 208 -12.44 7.25 -7.67
N GLN A 209 -12.99 8.45 -7.81
CA GLN A 209 -14.40 8.72 -7.48
C GLN A 209 -15.34 7.84 -8.29
N ARG A 210 -15.13 7.72 -9.61
CA ARG A 210 -15.97 6.88 -10.49
C ARG A 210 -15.85 5.40 -10.14
N ILE A 211 -14.64 4.91 -9.87
CA ILE A 211 -14.38 3.53 -9.42
C ILE A 211 -15.12 3.23 -8.13
N VAL A 212 -14.92 4.06 -7.10
CA VAL A 212 -15.56 3.88 -5.79
C VAL A 212 -17.09 3.94 -5.89
N GLN A 213 -17.63 4.88 -6.65
CA GLN A 213 -19.08 4.95 -6.89
C GLN A 213 -19.61 3.71 -7.61
N ALA A 214 -18.89 3.17 -8.60
CA ALA A 214 -19.28 1.95 -9.31
C ALA A 214 -19.30 0.74 -8.37
N ILE A 215 -18.29 0.61 -7.50
CA ILE A 215 -18.24 -0.41 -6.46
C ILE A 215 -19.44 -0.29 -5.52
N LEU A 216 -19.68 0.90 -4.95
CA LEU A 216 -20.75 1.14 -3.98
C LEU A 216 -22.16 0.97 -4.57
N ARG A 217 -22.32 1.09 -5.90
CA ARG A 217 -23.57 0.87 -6.63
C ARG A 217 -23.73 -0.57 -7.13
N GLY A 218 -22.78 -1.48 -6.86
CA GLY A 218 -22.83 -2.85 -7.31
C GLY A 218 -22.74 -2.99 -8.84
N ARG A 219 -21.88 -2.21 -9.51
CA ARG A 219 -21.71 -2.18 -10.98
C ARG A 219 -20.33 -2.71 -11.38
N PRO A 220 -20.14 -4.06 -11.38
CA PRO A 220 -18.81 -4.66 -11.56
C PRO A 220 -18.17 -4.36 -12.92
N ASP A 221 -18.96 -4.29 -14.00
CA ASP A 221 -18.42 -4.03 -15.33
C ASP A 221 -18.00 -2.56 -15.46
N VAL A 222 -18.74 -1.62 -14.89
CA VAL A 222 -18.36 -0.20 -14.84
C VAL A 222 -17.10 -0.01 -13.99
N ALA A 223 -17.03 -0.65 -12.80
CA ALA A 223 -15.85 -0.56 -11.94
C ALA A 223 -14.59 -1.10 -12.65
N SER A 224 -14.74 -2.18 -13.45
CA SER A 224 -13.63 -2.74 -14.23
C SER A 224 -13.12 -1.76 -15.29
N VAL A 225 -14.02 -1.19 -16.10
CA VAL A 225 -13.66 -0.24 -17.15
C VAL A 225 -13.01 1.02 -16.58
N GLU A 226 -13.58 1.60 -15.52
CA GLU A 226 -12.98 2.78 -14.86
C GLU A 226 -11.59 2.48 -14.27
N MET A 227 -11.39 1.27 -13.72
CA MET A 227 -10.07 0.87 -13.23
C MET A 227 -9.09 0.66 -14.40
N GLU A 228 -9.49 0.03 -15.50
CA GLU A 228 -8.65 -0.13 -16.70
C GLU A 228 -8.20 1.23 -17.24
N GLU A 229 -9.10 2.21 -17.34
CA GLU A 229 -8.77 3.57 -17.78
C GLU A 229 -7.79 4.27 -16.81
N HIS A 230 -8.02 4.12 -15.50
CA HIS A 230 -7.12 4.65 -14.47
C HIS A 230 -5.71 4.07 -14.57
N LEU A 231 -5.59 2.75 -14.75
CA LEU A 231 -4.31 2.08 -14.89
C LEU A 231 -3.59 2.45 -16.19
N ALA A 232 -4.33 2.58 -17.29
CA ALA A 232 -3.79 3.02 -18.59
C ALA A 232 -3.20 4.44 -18.52
N GLY A 233 -3.81 5.34 -17.74
CA GLY A 233 -3.26 6.68 -17.49
C GLY A 233 -1.88 6.64 -16.83
N THR A 234 -1.72 5.79 -15.80
CA THR A 234 -0.42 5.57 -15.14
C THR A 234 0.61 4.95 -16.11
N GLU A 235 0.20 3.96 -16.91
CA GLU A 235 1.06 3.33 -17.89
C GLU A 235 1.56 4.33 -18.93
N ALA A 236 0.66 5.16 -19.48
CA ALA A 236 1.00 6.18 -20.47
C ALA A 236 2.03 7.18 -19.91
N LEU A 237 1.88 7.60 -18.66
CA LEU A 237 2.84 8.47 -17.98
C LEU A 237 4.21 7.80 -17.83
N LEU A 238 4.25 6.60 -17.32
CA LEU A 238 5.51 5.86 -17.13
C LEU A 238 6.24 5.64 -18.44
N ARG A 239 5.51 5.24 -19.51
CA ARG A 239 6.08 5.12 -20.86
C ARG A 239 6.60 6.45 -21.39
N GLY A 240 5.86 7.54 -21.22
CA GLY A 240 6.26 8.86 -21.72
C GLY A 240 7.53 9.44 -21.08
N PHE A 241 7.86 9.01 -19.86
CA PHE A 241 9.03 9.50 -19.13
C PHE A 241 10.20 8.50 -19.05
N LEU A 242 9.93 7.19 -19.19
CA LEU A 242 10.94 6.15 -18.94
C LEU A 242 11.33 5.33 -20.20
N ASP A 243 10.57 5.42 -21.30
CA ASP A 243 10.96 4.92 -22.62
C ASP A 243 11.80 6.00 -23.36
#